data_bed40f9496d8e421b55b31e5639fc6c5
#
_entry.id   bed40f9496d8e421b55b31e5639fc6c5
#
_cell.length_a   1.000
_cell.length_b   1.000
_cell.length_c   1.000
_cell.angle_alpha   90.00
_cell.angle_beta   90.00
_cell.angle_gamma   90.00
#
_symmetry.space_group_name_H-M   'P 1'
#
loop_
_entity.id
_entity.type
_entity.pdbx_description
1 polymer ?
#
loop_
_entity_poly.entity_id
_entity_poly.type
_entity_poly.pdbx_seq_one_letter_code
_entity_poly.pdbx_strand_id
1 'polypeptide(L)'
;DMKNMVTMGLMALILAKRTGVRLERDLIFAAVADEEAGSHEGALYLVEEHPEKVRAEYVLNEVGGHTLFMGDNRFYPIQVSEKGICWFEMTVEGEPGHGSMPRPDNSVVRLGRALARLGEARLPQHNLPVVENFLRTLAAGSPFPNKAVLPLLLQPRFASTLLSLLEKHELEKAIGINAMLRNTASPTMMEAGKKVNVIPSSAKARVDGRILPGQSLEQFLAEVQRVVGPEVKINVIDHHEGTTFDADTPLYDTICQVLDERDPGGTPVPYMIPGFTDSFAYARLGATCYGFSPVKLGPDLNFTRMYHGHDERIPVDGFKWGLRTLWDVVHRFVT
;
A
#
# COMPACT_ATOMS: atom_id res chain seq x y z
N ASP A 1 8.09 -8.24 8.58
CA ASP A 1 8.23 -6.95 8.03
C ASP A 1 9.52 -6.33 8.47
N MET A 2 10.41 -6.04 7.56
CA MET A 2 10.69 -6.80 6.32
C MET A 2 12.10 -7.41 6.36
N LYS A 3 12.43 -8.14 7.43
CA LYS A 3 13.78 -8.75 7.66
C LYS A 3 14.23 -9.69 6.53
N ASN A 4 13.27 -10.32 5.83
CA ASN A 4 13.56 -11.15 4.67
C ASN A 4 14.19 -10.34 3.54
N MET A 5 13.63 -9.17 3.19
CA MET A 5 14.15 -8.34 2.11
C MET A 5 15.50 -7.71 2.47
N VAL A 6 15.66 -7.20 3.68
CA VAL A 6 16.96 -6.70 4.20
C VAL A 6 18.02 -7.79 4.10
N THR A 7 17.69 -9.01 4.52
CA THR A 7 18.64 -10.14 4.44
C THR A 7 18.96 -10.51 2.98
N MET A 8 17.98 -10.56 2.10
CA MET A 8 18.17 -10.88 0.68
C MET A 8 19.00 -9.82 -0.04
N GLY A 9 18.72 -8.53 0.21
CA GLY A 9 19.49 -7.42 -0.37
C GLY A 9 20.96 -7.40 0.09
N LEU A 10 21.20 -7.58 1.39
CA LEU A 10 22.54 -7.70 1.93
C LEU A 10 23.29 -8.91 1.34
N MET A 11 22.60 -10.05 1.21
CA MET A 11 23.19 -11.25 0.61
C MET A 11 23.50 -11.08 -0.86
N ALA A 12 22.69 -10.35 -1.64
CA ALA A 12 23.00 -10.03 -3.02
C ALA A 12 24.32 -9.24 -3.14
N LEU A 13 24.51 -8.22 -2.28
CA LEU A 13 25.77 -7.46 -2.22
C LEU A 13 26.98 -8.35 -1.83
N ILE A 14 26.81 -9.22 -0.83
CA ILE A 14 27.84 -10.16 -0.39
C ILE A 14 28.20 -11.16 -1.52
N LEU A 15 27.19 -11.67 -2.23
CA LEU A 15 27.39 -12.59 -3.34
C LEU A 15 28.13 -11.90 -4.49
N ALA A 16 27.74 -10.69 -4.89
CA ALA A 16 28.46 -9.92 -5.90
C ALA A 16 29.96 -9.78 -5.55
N LYS A 17 30.26 -9.45 -4.28
CA LYS A 17 31.63 -9.33 -3.80
C LYS A 17 32.39 -10.66 -3.81
N ARG A 18 31.75 -11.75 -3.34
CA ARG A 18 32.41 -13.06 -3.21
C ARG A 18 32.63 -13.77 -4.54
N THR A 19 31.73 -13.64 -5.47
CA THR A 19 31.86 -14.24 -6.79
C THR A 19 32.81 -13.48 -7.70
N GLY A 20 33.19 -12.25 -7.32
CA GLY A 20 34.09 -11.41 -8.11
C GLY A 20 33.48 -11.00 -9.46
N VAL A 21 32.15 -10.98 -9.54
CA VAL A 21 31.43 -10.58 -10.74
C VAL A 21 31.80 -9.15 -11.15
N ARG A 22 32.05 -8.94 -12.44
CA ARG A 22 32.27 -7.61 -12.98
C ARG A 22 30.93 -6.88 -13.08
N LEU A 23 30.81 -5.80 -12.35
CA LEU A 23 29.64 -4.95 -12.41
C LEU A 23 29.76 -3.95 -13.57
N GLU A 24 28.73 -3.86 -14.39
CA GLU A 24 28.56 -2.82 -15.43
C GLU A 24 27.71 -1.65 -14.90
N ARG A 25 27.01 -1.85 -13.77
CA ARG A 25 26.25 -0.85 -13.02
C ARG A 25 26.64 -0.88 -11.55
N ASP A 26 26.58 0.26 -10.89
CA ASP A 26 26.79 0.31 -9.43
C ASP A 26 25.65 -0.42 -8.70
N LEU A 27 26.00 -1.13 -7.62
CA LEU A 27 25.05 -1.80 -6.76
C LEU A 27 25.12 -1.19 -5.36
N ILE A 28 24.03 -0.55 -4.95
CA ILE A 28 23.86 0.07 -3.63
C ILE A 28 22.94 -0.79 -2.79
N PHE A 29 23.30 -1.07 -1.55
CA PHE A 29 22.43 -1.62 -0.53
C PHE A 29 22.22 -0.58 0.56
N ALA A 30 20.99 -0.10 0.72
CA ALA A 30 20.60 0.82 1.78
C ALA A 30 19.63 0.11 2.74
N ALA A 31 20.01 -0.03 4.00
CA ALA A 31 19.13 -0.46 5.07
C ALA A 31 18.78 0.78 5.90
N VAL A 32 17.56 1.21 5.81
CA VAL A 32 17.04 2.43 6.43
C VAL A 32 16.08 2.12 7.56
N ALA A 33 15.87 3.09 8.44
CA ALA A 33 14.93 3.01 9.54
C ALA A 33 13.68 3.86 9.23
N ASP A 34 12.70 3.82 10.14
CA ASP A 34 11.62 4.79 10.25
C ASP A 34 10.54 4.74 9.14
N GLU A 35 10.55 3.70 8.28
CA GLU A 35 9.55 3.59 7.20
C GLU A 35 8.12 3.64 7.77
N GLU A 36 7.85 2.87 8.81
CA GLU A 36 6.54 2.74 9.48
C GLU A 36 6.07 4.03 10.18
N ALA A 37 6.97 4.99 10.39
CA ALA A 37 6.65 6.28 11.02
C ALA A 37 6.73 7.47 10.05
N GLY A 38 6.89 7.21 8.73
CA GLY A 38 6.85 8.22 7.68
C GLY A 38 8.20 8.50 7.01
N SER A 39 9.23 7.68 7.28
CA SER A 39 10.54 7.70 6.60
C SER A 39 11.41 8.94 6.83
N HIS A 40 11.03 9.82 7.77
CA HIS A 40 11.72 11.11 7.99
C HIS A 40 13.17 10.95 8.45
N GLU A 41 13.43 9.96 9.32
CA GLU A 41 14.78 9.68 9.88
C GLU A 41 15.53 8.62 9.04
N GLY A 42 14.92 8.12 7.98
CA GLY A 42 15.44 7.05 7.12
C GLY A 42 15.63 7.47 5.68
N ALA A 43 14.73 7.02 4.80
CA ALA A 43 14.85 7.25 3.36
C ALA A 43 14.80 8.73 2.99
N LEU A 44 13.90 9.51 3.59
CA LEU A 44 13.83 10.96 3.35
C LEU A 44 15.11 11.66 3.78
N TYR A 45 15.65 11.35 4.96
CA TYR A 45 16.93 11.92 5.42
C TYR A 45 18.05 11.63 4.41
N LEU A 46 18.15 10.41 3.90
CA LEU A 46 19.18 10.07 2.91
C LEU A 46 18.99 10.80 1.59
N VAL A 47 17.75 10.94 1.14
CA VAL A 47 17.40 11.62 -0.11
C VAL A 47 17.65 13.12 -0.02
N GLU A 48 17.39 13.75 1.12
CA GLU A 48 17.52 15.19 1.33
C GLU A 48 18.95 15.60 1.70
N GLU A 49 19.60 14.86 2.61
CA GLU A 49 20.92 15.25 3.15
C GLU A 49 22.10 14.52 2.49
N HIS A 50 21.86 13.35 1.86
CA HIS A 50 22.90 12.52 1.27
C HIS A 50 22.49 11.91 -0.10
N PRO A 51 21.92 12.70 -1.01
CA PRO A 51 21.41 12.19 -2.30
C PRO A 51 22.51 11.49 -3.13
N GLU A 52 23.77 11.90 -3.00
CA GLU A 52 24.89 11.31 -3.71
C GLU A 52 25.18 9.85 -3.31
N LYS A 53 24.72 9.42 -2.13
CA LYS A 53 24.90 8.05 -1.64
C LYS A 53 23.82 7.09 -2.10
N VAL A 54 22.64 7.62 -2.43
CA VAL A 54 21.44 6.81 -2.70
C VAL A 54 20.82 7.08 -4.06
N ARG A 55 21.36 8.01 -4.86
CA ARG A 55 20.88 8.26 -6.22
C ARG A 55 21.12 7.03 -7.08
N ALA A 56 20.05 6.48 -7.63
CA ALA A 56 20.07 5.34 -8.52
C ALA A 56 19.04 5.53 -9.65
N GLU A 57 19.24 4.85 -10.77
CA GLU A 57 18.27 4.80 -11.86
C GLU A 57 17.07 3.92 -11.47
N TYR A 58 17.35 2.81 -10.77
CA TYR A 58 16.35 1.84 -10.32
C TYR A 58 16.50 1.53 -8.84
N VAL A 59 15.39 1.25 -8.18
CA VAL A 59 15.34 0.79 -6.78
C VAL A 59 14.45 -0.45 -6.71
N LEU A 60 14.96 -1.50 -6.08
CA LEU A 60 14.17 -2.66 -5.65
C LEU A 60 13.87 -2.50 -4.16
N ASN A 61 12.60 -2.43 -3.83
CA ASN A 61 12.12 -2.22 -2.48
C ASN A 61 11.24 -3.38 -2.02
N GLU A 62 10.65 -3.23 -0.86
CA GLU A 62 9.73 -4.19 -0.25
C GLU A 62 8.44 -4.38 -1.04
N VAL A 63 7.61 -5.30 -0.56
CA VAL A 63 6.34 -5.72 -1.16
C VAL A 63 6.54 -6.39 -2.54
N GLY A 64 5.51 -7.03 -3.06
CA GLY A 64 5.57 -7.70 -4.37
C GLY A 64 6.47 -8.93 -4.46
N GLY A 65 6.45 -9.61 -5.57
CA GLY A 65 7.26 -10.81 -5.83
C GLY A 65 6.81 -12.09 -5.10
N HIS A 66 5.84 -12.02 -4.22
CA HIS A 66 5.31 -13.19 -3.54
C HIS A 66 4.26 -13.92 -4.39
N THR A 67 4.08 -15.22 -4.12
CA THR A 67 3.07 -16.01 -4.85
C THR A 67 1.66 -15.62 -4.42
N LEU A 68 0.81 -15.24 -5.39
CA LEU A 68 -0.63 -15.04 -5.24
C LEU A 68 -1.39 -16.13 -5.99
N PHE A 69 -2.31 -16.83 -5.32
CA PHE A 69 -3.10 -17.89 -5.92
C PHE A 69 -4.50 -17.42 -6.32
N MET A 70 -4.91 -17.79 -7.54
CA MET A 70 -6.30 -17.69 -8.01
C MET A 70 -6.73 -19.06 -8.59
N GLY A 71 -7.34 -19.89 -7.74
CA GLY A 71 -7.49 -21.31 -8.02
C GLY A 71 -6.12 -21.98 -8.06
N ASP A 72 -5.83 -22.74 -9.12
CA ASP A 72 -4.54 -23.41 -9.32
C ASP A 72 -3.48 -22.50 -9.99
N ASN A 73 -3.86 -21.32 -10.45
CA ASN A 73 -2.96 -20.41 -11.12
C ASN A 73 -2.18 -19.54 -10.14
N ARG A 74 -0.89 -19.36 -10.43
CA ARG A 74 0.05 -18.56 -9.66
C ARG A 74 0.34 -17.25 -10.36
N PHE A 75 0.26 -16.17 -9.59
CA PHE A 75 0.63 -14.82 -10.02
C PHE A 75 1.73 -14.30 -9.11
N TYR A 76 2.56 -13.43 -9.66
CA TYR A 76 3.61 -12.70 -8.96
C TYR A 76 3.34 -11.20 -9.10
N PRO A 77 2.62 -10.57 -8.15
CA PRO A 77 2.43 -9.13 -8.16
C PRO A 77 3.79 -8.43 -8.03
N ILE A 78 4.15 -7.58 -8.97
CA ILE A 78 5.33 -6.71 -8.90
C ILE A 78 4.80 -5.31 -8.65
N GLN A 79 5.14 -4.72 -7.50
CA GLN A 79 4.66 -3.39 -7.19
C GLN A 79 5.33 -2.37 -8.11
N VAL A 80 4.49 -1.64 -8.83
CA VAL A 80 4.89 -0.52 -9.69
C VAL A 80 4.17 0.77 -9.30
N SER A 81 3.28 0.69 -8.32
CA SER A 81 2.49 1.83 -7.89
C SER A 81 2.11 1.71 -6.42
N GLU A 82 1.97 2.84 -5.73
CA GLU A 82 1.60 2.92 -4.31
C GLU A 82 0.76 4.16 -4.04
N LYS A 83 -0.08 4.10 -3.01
CA LYS A 83 -0.87 5.26 -2.58
C LYS A 83 0.00 6.26 -1.83
N GLY A 84 -0.36 7.54 -1.95
CA GLY A 84 0.12 8.56 -1.04
C GLY A 84 -0.61 8.53 0.31
N ILE A 85 -0.08 9.26 1.27
CA ILE A 85 -0.74 9.49 2.55
C ILE A 85 -1.36 10.87 2.62
N CYS A 86 -2.39 10.99 3.46
CA CYS A 86 -2.90 12.24 3.98
C CYS A 86 -3.41 11.98 5.41
N TRP A 87 -2.55 12.16 6.38
CA TRP A 87 -2.96 12.10 7.78
C TRP A 87 -3.58 13.42 8.16
N PHE A 88 -4.77 13.39 8.72
CA PHE A 88 -5.49 14.61 9.07
C PHE A 88 -6.28 14.49 10.38
N GLU A 89 -6.52 15.65 11.02
CA GLU A 89 -7.34 15.79 12.18
C GLU A 89 -8.72 16.34 11.79
N MET A 90 -9.76 15.68 12.23
CA MET A 90 -11.14 16.17 12.18
C MET A 90 -11.47 16.82 13.53
N THR A 91 -11.99 18.03 13.50
CA THR A 91 -12.43 18.75 14.70
C THR A 91 -13.88 19.18 14.56
N VAL A 92 -14.67 18.93 15.59
CA VAL A 92 -16.04 19.46 15.72
C VAL A 92 -16.13 20.29 16.99
N GLU A 93 -16.59 21.52 16.85
CA GLU A 93 -16.82 22.45 17.98
C GLU A 93 -18.30 22.42 18.38
N GLY A 94 -18.56 22.71 19.65
CA GLY A 94 -19.90 22.85 20.23
C GLY A 94 -19.85 23.70 21.49
N GLU A 95 -21.00 24.08 22.00
CA GLU A 95 -21.07 24.81 23.26
C GLU A 95 -20.84 23.87 24.46
N PRO A 96 -19.95 24.21 25.39
CA PRO A 96 -19.74 23.41 26.59
C PRO A 96 -20.96 23.51 27.54
N GLY A 97 -21.13 22.51 28.37
CA GLY A 97 -22.26 22.51 29.30
C GLY A 97 -22.20 21.46 30.40
N HIS A 98 -23.18 21.50 31.29
CA HIS A 98 -23.33 20.48 32.33
C HIS A 98 -23.96 19.22 31.76
N GLY A 99 -23.37 18.05 32.04
CA GLY A 99 -23.79 16.76 31.46
C GLY A 99 -25.25 16.37 31.76
N SER A 100 -25.84 16.90 32.84
CA SER A 100 -27.25 16.67 33.16
C SER A 100 -28.25 17.45 32.29
N MET A 101 -27.75 18.36 31.45
CA MET A 101 -28.54 19.16 30.49
C MET A 101 -28.08 18.85 29.09
N PRO A 102 -28.58 17.74 28.46
CA PRO A 102 -28.14 17.33 27.10
C PRO A 102 -28.38 18.44 26.07
N ARG A 103 -27.37 18.67 25.22
CA ARG A 103 -27.41 19.72 24.20
C ARG A 103 -27.44 19.09 22.77
N PRO A 104 -28.21 19.67 21.84
CA PRO A 104 -28.29 19.18 20.48
C PRO A 104 -26.97 19.39 19.68
N ASP A 105 -26.17 20.39 20.08
CA ASP A 105 -24.88 20.76 19.47
C ASP A 105 -23.67 20.13 20.17
N ASN A 106 -23.87 19.07 20.95
CA ASN A 106 -22.82 18.33 21.64
C ASN A 106 -21.73 17.86 20.65
N SER A 107 -20.51 18.35 20.81
CA SER A 107 -19.37 18.10 19.93
C SER A 107 -19.03 16.60 19.82
N VAL A 108 -19.14 15.85 20.92
CA VAL A 108 -18.87 14.38 20.93
C VAL A 108 -19.87 13.63 20.06
N VAL A 109 -21.16 13.97 20.18
CA VAL A 109 -22.22 13.31 19.39
C VAL A 109 -22.09 13.64 17.91
N ARG A 110 -21.79 14.91 17.59
CA ARG A 110 -21.61 15.35 16.20
C ARG A 110 -20.39 14.72 15.55
N LEU A 111 -19.24 14.66 16.26
CA LEU A 111 -18.05 13.94 15.77
C LEU A 111 -18.34 12.45 15.59
N GLY A 112 -18.98 11.80 16.56
CA GLY A 112 -19.35 10.39 16.45
C GLY A 112 -20.20 10.08 15.21
N ARG A 113 -21.15 10.96 14.87
CA ARG A 113 -21.96 10.85 13.64
C ARG A 113 -21.10 11.02 12.36
N ALA A 114 -20.15 11.96 12.37
CA ALA A 114 -19.25 12.17 11.24
C ALA A 114 -18.34 10.96 11.03
N LEU A 115 -17.79 10.39 12.10
CA LEU A 115 -16.96 9.18 12.08
C LEU A 115 -17.74 7.95 11.59
N ALA A 116 -18.99 7.78 12.05
CA ALA A 116 -19.85 6.70 11.57
C ALA A 116 -20.09 6.82 10.05
N ARG A 117 -20.45 8.03 9.56
CA ARG A 117 -20.58 8.25 8.12
C ARG A 117 -19.30 7.95 7.35
N LEU A 118 -18.14 8.37 7.86
CA LEU A 118 -16.85 8.13 7.21
C LEU A 118 -16.50 6.64 7.17
N GLY A 119 -16.69 5.91 8.28
CA GLY A 119 -16.41 4.48 8.38
C GLY A 119 -17.33 3.60 7.52
N GLU A 120 -18.56 4.05 7.27
CA GLU A 120 -19.53 3.34 6.42
C GLU A 120 -19.44 3.73 4.94
N ALA A 121 -18.82 4.86 4.62
CA ALA A 121 -18.75 5.36 3.26
C ALA A 121 -17.73 4.61 2.41
N ARG A 122 -18.09 4.42 1.15
CA ARG A 122 -17.12 4.15 0.08
C ARG A 122 -16.93 5.42 -0.71
N LEU A 123 -15.72 5.98 -0.68
CA LEU A 123 -15.35 7.14 -1.47
C LEU A 123 -15.48 6.83 -2.98
N PRO A 124 -15.53 7.83 -3.86
CA PRO A 124 -15.67 7.62 -5.30
C PRO A 124 -14.62 6.65 -5.87
N GLN A 125 -15.02 5.90 -6.89
CA GLN A 125 -14.14 4.97 -7.58
C GLN A 125 -13.31 5.69 -8.65
N HIS A 126 -12.00 5.42 -8.65
CA HIS A 126 -11.05 5.91 -9.64
C HIS A 126 -10.28 4.71 -10.22
N ASN A 127 -10.51 4.39 -11.49
CA ASN A 127 -9.84 3.27 -12.14
C ASN A 127 -8.46 3.71 -12.64
N LEU A 128 -7.41 3.18 -12.04
CA LEU A 128 -6.04 3.39 -12.50
C LEU A 128 -5.66 2.30 -13.52
N PRO A 129 -4.89 2.62 -14.57
CA PRO A 129 -4.48 1.64 -15.57
C PRO A 129 -3.79 0.39 -14.98
N VAL A 130 -2.93 0.57 -13.97
CA VAL A 130 -2.26 -0.54 -13.26
C VAL A 130 -3.26 -1.46 -12.56
N VAL A 131 -4.30 -0.92 -11.91
CA VAL A 131 -5.32 -1.69 -11.21
C VAL A 131 -6.24 -2.40 -12.22
N GLU A 132 -6.56 -1.72 -13.31
CA GLU A 132 -7.32 -2.32 -14.40
C GLU A 132 -6.58 -3.51 -15.02
N ASN A 133 -5.30 -3.33 -15.36
CA ASN A 133 -4.44 -4.41 -15.87
C ASN A 133 -4.33 -5.57 -14.88
N PHE A 134 -4.07 -5.28 -13.60
CA PHE A 134 -4.01 -6.29 -12.54
C PHE A 134 -5.28 -7.13 -12.48
N LEU A 135 -6.45 -6.50 -12.34
CA LEU A 135 -7.73 -7.23 -12.23
C LEU A 135 -8.07 -8.01 -13.51
N ARG A 136 -7.78 -7.48 -14.71
CA ARG A 136 -8.00 -8.19 -15.97
C ARG A 136 -7.07 -9.38 -16.13
N THR A 137 -5.80 -9.26 -15.75
CA THR A 137 -4.82 -10.36 -15.80
C THR A 137 -5.21 -11.46 -14.82
N LEU A 138 -5.58 -11.13 -13.59
CA LEU A 138 -6.11 -12.12 -12.64
C LEU A 138 -7.38 -12.80 -13.18
N ALA A 139 -8.28 -12.05 -13.79
CA ALA A 139 -9.50 -12.60 -14.40
C ALA A 139 -9.19 -13.59 -15.52
N ALA A 140 -8.26 -13.24 -16.41
CA ALA A 140 -7.89 -14.10 -17.55
C ALA A 140 -7.34 -15.46 -17.09
N GLY A 141 -6.58 -15.49 -16.01
CA GLY A 141 -6.04 -16.71 -15.41
C GLY A 141 -6.94 -17.36 -14.35
N SER A 142 -8.15 -16.89 -14.13
CA SER A 142 -9.04 -17.43 -13.12
C SER A 142 -10.12 -18.35 -13.71
N PRO A 143 -10.59 -19.40 -12.94
CA PRO A 143 -11.77 -20.14 -13.30
C PRO A 143 -13.05 -19.28 -13.13
N PHE A 144 -14.17 -19.76 -13.66
CA PHE A 144 -15.48 -19.20 -13.35
C PHE A 144 -15.79 -19.43 -11.84
N PRO A 145 -16.43 -18.47 -11.13
CA PRO A 145 -16.99 -17.19 -11.62
C PRO A 145 -16.00 -16.01 -11.67
N ASN A 146 -14.78 -16.11 -11.09
CA ASN A 146 -13.84 -15.00 -10.94
C ASN A 146 -13.50 -14.35 -12.30
N LYS A 147 -13.35 -15.15 -13.36
CA LYS A 147 -13.12 -14.67 -14.73
C LYS A 147 -14.15 -13.63 -15.19
N ALA A 148 -15.42 -13.80 -14.79
CA ALA A 148 -16.50 -12.89 -15.16
C ALA A 148 -16.68 -11.74 -14.17
N VAL A 149 -16.44 -11.99 -12.87
CA VAL A 149 -16.74 -11.04 -11.79
C VAL A 149 -15.66 -9.98 -11.64
N LEU A 150 -14.37 -10.35 -11.73
CA LEU A 150 -13.29 -9.39 -11.51
C LEU A 150 -13.33 -8.17 -12.44
N PRO A 151 -13.58 -8.29 -13.77
CA PRO A 151 -13.71 -7.13 -14.64
C PRO A 151 -14.93 -6.22 -14.32
N LEU A 152 -15.97 -6.76 -13.70
CA LEU A 152 -17.14 -5.98 -13.31
C LEU A 152 -16.86 -5.06 -12.12
N LEU A 153 -15.83 -5.35 -11.32
CA LEU A 153 -15.36 -4.47 -10.25
C LEU A 153 -14.80 -3.14 -10.78
N LEU A 154 -14.40 -3.09 -12.05
CA LEU A 154 -13.96 -1.86 -12.70
C LEU A 154 -15.13 -0.95 -13.10
N GLN A 155 -16.37 -1.42 -12.99
CA GLN A 155 -17.54 -0.64 -13.31
C GLN A 155 -18.22 -0.10 -12.04
N PRO A 156 -18.22 1.23 -11.78
CA PRO A 156 -18.68 1.81 -10.51
C PRO A 156 -20.11 1.37 -10.12
N ARG A 157 -21.00 1.18 -11.11
CA ARG A 157 -22.40 0.74 -10.89
C ARG A 157 -22.51 -0.67 -10.28
N PHE A 158 -21.53 -1.55 -10.51
CA PHE A 158 -21.52 -2.93 -9.99
C PHE A 158 -20.56 -3.12 -8.84
N ALA A 159 -19.48 -2.36 -8.80
CA ALA A 159 -18.38 -2.55 -7.86
C ALA A 159 -18.83 -2.57 -6.40
N SER A 160 -19.66 -1.61 -5.99
CA SER A 160 -20.11 -1.54 -4.58
C SER A 160 -20.93 -2.76 -4.16
N THR A 161 -21.82 -3.23 -5.03
CA THR A 161 -22.64 -4.43 -4.75
C THR A 161 -21.78 -5.70 -4.71
N LEU A 162 -20.85 -5.84 -5.68
CA LEU A 162 -19.96 -7.00 -5.75
C LEU A 162 -18.98 -7.03 -4.56
N LEU A 163 -18.45 -5.88 -4.17
CA LEU A 163 -17.59 -5.78 -2.97
C LEU A 163 -18.37 -6.16 -1.71
N SER A 164 -19.63 -5.69 -1.55
CA SER A 164 -20.46 -6.08 -0.40
C SER A 164 -20.82 -7.57 -0.39
N LEU A 165 -20.90 -8.23 -1.53
CA LEU A 165 -21.02 -9.68 -1.60
C LEU A 165 -19.72 -10.38 -1.25
N LEU A 166 -18.60 -9.88 -1.75
CA LEU A 166 -17.28 -10.44 -1.48
C LEU A 166 -16.91 -10.31 0.00
N GLU A 167 -17.25 -9.20 0.66
CA GLU A 167 -17.04 -8.98 2.10
C GLU A 167 -17.65 -10.07 2.99
N LYS A 168 -18.75 -10.68 2.56
CA LYS A 168 -19.43 -11.76 3.32
C LYS A 168 -18.67 -13.09 3.29
N HIS A 169 -17.81 -13.30 2.30
CA HIS A 169 -17.14 -14.58 2.06
C HIS A 169 -15.62 -14.46 2.13
N GLU A 170 -15.05 -13.36 1.67
CA GLU A 170 -13.61 -13.12 1.53
C GLU A 170 -13.27 -11.68 1.89
N LEU A 171 -13.48 -11.31 3.16
CA LEU A 171 -13.37 -9.93 3.65
C LEU A 171 -12.05 -9.26 3.27
N GLU A 172 -10.92 -9.92 3.47
CA GLU A 172 -9.59 -9.35 3.19
C GLU A 172 -9.40 -9.00 1.71
N LYS A 173 -9.87 -9.88 0.81
CA LYS A 173 -9.80 -9.60 -0.63
C LYS A 173 -10.69 -8.42 -1.01
N ALA A 174 -11.89 -8.33 -0.41
CA ALA A 174 -12.79 -7.21 -0.65
C ALA A 174 -12.18 -5.88 -0.19
N ILE A 175 -11.57 -5.85 1.02
CA ILE A 175 -10.88 -4.68 1.56
C ILE A 175 -9.73 -4.27 0.63
N GLY A 176 -8.87 -5.20 0.25
CA GLY A 176 -7.73 -4.92 -0.64
C GLY A 176 -8.16 -4.37 -1.99
N ILE A 177 -9.15 -4.98 -2.64
CA ILE A 177 -9.68 -4.51 -3.93
C ILE A 177 -10.35 -3.14 -3.78
N ASN A 178 -11.15 -2.94 -2.73
CA ASN A 178 -11.77 -1.64 -2.46
C ASN A 178 -10.71 -0.54 -2.30
N ALA A 179 -9.63 -0.82 -1.57
CA ALA A 179 -8.54 0.11 -1.36
C ALA A 179 -7.74 0.41 -2.64
N MET A 180 -7.64 -0.52 -3.58
CA MET A 180 -7.02 -0.26 -4.90
C MET A 180 -7.91 0.59 -5.82
N LEU A 181 -9.22 0.56 -5.65
CA LEU A 181 -10.18 1.25 -6.53
C LEU A 181 -10.56 2.65 -6.03
N ARG A 182 -10.23 3.02 -4.79
CA ARG A 182 -10.71 4.25 -4.14
C ARG A 182 -9.65 4.88 -3.26
N ASN A 183 -9.76 6.19 -3.06
CA ASN A 183 -9.18 6.81 -1.88
C ASN A 183 -9.79 6.19 -0.63
N THR A 184 -9.04 6.14 0.47
CA THR A 184 -9.53 5.58 1.74
C THR A 184 -9.25 6.54 2.89
N ALA A 185 -10.11 6.52 3.91
CA ALA A 185 -9.98 7.33 5.11
C ALA A 185 -10.44 6.52 6.32
N SER A 186 -9.50 6.11 7.16
CA SER A 186 -9.75 5.26 8.34
C SER A 186 -9.54 6.05 9.63
N PRO A 187 -10.56 6.29 10.45
CA PRO A 187 -10.38 6.86 11.78
C PRO A 187 -9.54 5.94 12.66
N THR A 188 -8.47 6.48 13.26
CA THR A 188 -7.51 5.71 14.07
C THR A 188 -7.42 6.18 15.51
N MET A 189 -7.72 7.45 15.77
CA MET A 189 -7.69 8.02 17.12
C MET A 189 -8.90 8.93 17.36
N MET A 190 -9.37 8.98 18.61
CA MET A 190 -10.46 9.87 19.02
C MET A 190 -10.19 10.44 20.41
N GLU A 191 -10.43 11.74 20.59
CA GLU A 191 -10.25 12.44 21.86
C GLU A 191 -11.39 13.43 22.10
N ALA A 192 -12.00 13.39 23.30
CA ALA A 192 -13.03 14.35 23.71
C ALA A 192 -13.23 14.36 25.21
N GLY A 193 -13.41 15.56 25.76
CA GLY A 193 -13.75 15.78 27.18
C GLY A 193 -12.66 15.32 28.16
N LYS A 194 -12.79 15.81 29.43
CA LYS A 194 -11.88 15.43 30.55
C LYS A 194 -12.64 15.03 31.81
N LYS A 195 -13.93 15.33 31.89
CA LYS A 195 -14.78 15.06 33.06
C LYS A 195 -16.14 14.53 32.62
N VAL A 196 -16.64 13.49 33.29
CA VAL A 196 -17.90 12.81 32.95
C VAL A 196 -19.11 13.75 32.99
N ASN A 197 -19.13 14.72 33.89
CA ASN A 197 -20.26 15.65 34.09
C ASN A 197 -20.16 16.94 33.27
N VAL A 198 -19.21 17.02 32.28
CA VAL A 198 -19.01 18.23 31.47
C VAL A 198 -19.09 17.86 29.97
N ILE A 199 -19.98 18.51 29.25
CA ILE A 199 -20.02 18.47 27.77
C ILE A 199 -18.86 19.32 27.28
N PRO A 200 -17.91 18.74 26.48
CA PRO A 200 -16.75 19.49 26.01
C PRO A 200 -17.11 20.45 24.88
N SER A 201 -16.34 21.55 24.77
CA SER A 201 -16.46 22.51 23.68
C SER A 201 -15.93 22.01 22.33
N SER A 202 -15.13 20.96 22.36
CA SER A 202 -14.59 20.36 21.11
C SER A 202 -14.38 18.85 21.27
N ALA A 203 -14.45 18.15 20.15
CA ALA A 203 -14.08 16.76 20.01
C ALA A 203 -13.23 16.60 18.74
N LYS A 204 -12.22 15.72 18.79
CA LYS A 204 -11.23 15.53 17.76
C LYS A 204 -11.07 14.06 17.40
N ALA A 205 -10.72 13.78 16.14
CA ALA A 205 -10.32 12.47 15.70
C ALA A 205 -9.18 12.58 14.69
N ARG A 206 -8.25 11.62 14.69
CA ARG A 206 -7.24 11.50 13.65
C ARG A 206 -7.61 10.39 12.67
N VAL A 207 -7.31 10.63 11.42
CA VAL A 207 -7.70 9.78 10.31
C VAL A 207 -6.48 9.49 9.45
N ASP A 208 -6.25 8.22 9.17
CA ASP A 208 -5.31 7.77 8.15
C ASP A 208 -6.00 7.82 6.79
N GLY A 209 -5.68 8.84 6.02
CA GLY A 209 -6.10 8.99 4.62
C GLY A 209 -5.07 8.41 3.67
N ARG A 210 -5.53 7.72 2.62
CA ARG A 210 -4.70 7.17 1.56
C ARG A 210 -5.23 7.62 0.21
N ILE A 211 -4.37 8.25 -0.59
CA ILE A 211 -4.70 8.91 -1.85
C ILE A 211 -4.17 8.08 -3.02
N LEU A 212 -5.01 7.81 -4.00
CA LEU A 212 -4.61 7.12 -5.22
C LEU A 212 -3.64 8.01 -6.04
N PRO A 213 -2.63 7.42 -6.69
CA PRO A 213 -1.74 8.16 -7.59
C PRO A 213 -2.51 8.97 -8.63
N GLY A 214 -2.07 10.20 -8.87
CA GLY A 214 -2.71 11.13 -9.79
C GLY A 214 -3.96 11.83 -9.26
N GLN A 215 -4.39 11.54 -8.03
CA GLN A 215 -5.41 12.31 -7.32
C GLN A 215 -4.74 13.39 -6.47
N SER A 216 -5.30 14.62 -6.50
CA SER A 216 -4.75 15.70 -5.67
C SER A 216 -5.28 15.65 -4.24
N LEU A 217 -4.53 16.29 -3.33
CA LEU A 217 -4.95 16.47 -1.93
C LEU A 217 -6.32 17.16 -1.85
N GLU A 218 -6.57 18.19 -2.66
CA GLU A 218 -7.82 18.94 -2.66
C GLU A 218 -9.01 18.07 -3.10
N GLN A 219 -8.80 17.21 -4.11
CA GLN A 219 -9.83 16.26 -4.56
C GLN A 219 -10.19 15.29 -3.46
N PHE A 220 -9.18 14.70 -2.80
CA PHE A 220 -9.38 13.78 -1.68
C PHE A 220 -10.11 14.46 -0.51
N LEU A 221 -9.66 15.63 -0.08
CA LEU A 221 -10.31 16.37 1.02
C LEU A 221 -11.75 16.76 0.69
N ALA A 222 -12.05 17.08 -0.57
CA ALA A 222 -13.41 17.34 -1.02
C ALA A 222 -14.30 16.08 -0.99
N GLU A 223 -13.75 14.91 -1.29
CA GLU A 223 -14.46 13.63 -1.14
C GLU A 223 -14.79 13.35 0.33
N VAL A 224 -13.81 13.49 1.22
CA VAL A 224 -14.00 13.31 2.66
C VAL A 224 -15.01 14.32 3.21
N GLN A 225 -14.87 15.61 2.87
CA GLN A 225 -15.74 16.67 3.37
C GLN A 225 -17.22 16.44 3.01
N ARG A 226 -17.49 15.91 1.79
CA ARG A 226 -18.87 15.55 1.36
C ARG A 226 -19.50 14.47 2.25
N VAL A 227 -18.68 13.56 2.80
CA VAL A 227 -19.13 12.48 3.67
C VAL A 227 -19.33 12.96 5.10
N VAL A 228 -18.34 13.67 5.64
CA VAL A 228 -18.34 14.06 7.07
C VAL A 228 -19.24 15.26 7.34
N GLY A 229 -19.53 16.10 6.35
CA GLY A 229 -20.38 17.28 6.46
C GLY A 229 -19.61 18.57 6.72
N PRO A 230 -20.21 19.74 6.43
CA PRO A 230 -19.52 21.04 6.47
C PRO A 230 -19.17 21.51 7.88
N GLU A 231 -19.77 20.93 8.90
CA GLU A 231 -19.51 21.25 10.31
C GLU A 231 -18.19 20.69 10.84
N VAL A 232 -17.55 19.78 10.11
CA VAL A 232 -16.28 19.17 10.48
C VAL A 232 -15.15 19.99 9.89
N LYS A 233 -14.28 20.51 10.74
CA LYS A 233 -13.03 21.15 10.31
C LYS A 233 -11.98 20.07 10.08
N ILE A 234 -11.33 20.09 8.92
CA ILE A 234 -10.25 19.16 8.57
C ILE A 234 -8.94 19.95 8.56
N ASN A 235 -7.94 19.44 9.28
CA ASN A 235 -6.59 19.97 9.32
C ASN A 235 -5.61 18.86 8.93
N VAL A 236 -4.86 19.04 7.83
CA VAL A 236 -3.84 18.10 7.38
C VAL A 236 -2.64 18.12 8.32
N ILE A 237 -2.20 16.95 8.76
CA ILE A 237 -1.05 16.75 9.63
C ILE A 237 0.18 16.43 8.80
N ASP A 238 0.03 15.50 7.83
CA ASP A 238 1.09 15.07 6.95
C ASP A 238 0.51 14.63 5.60
N HIS A 239 1.29 14.81 4.52
CA HIS A 239 0.86 14.45 3.17
C HIS A 239 2.06 14.20 2.26
N HIS A 240 1.98 13.12 1.51
CA HIS A 240 2.78 12.95 0.30
C HIS A 240 1.95 12.28 -0.80
N GLU A 241 2.33 12.53 -2.04
CA GLU A 241 1.65 11.98 -3.21
C GLU A 241 1.96 10.49 -3.40
N GLY A 242 1.02 9.75 -3.98
CA GLY A 242 1.25 8.39 -4.43
C GLY A 242 2.12 8.35 -5.68
N THR A 243 2.83 7.26 -5.88
CA THR A 243 3.74 7.07 -7.01
C THR A 243 3.25 5.99 -7.97
N THR A 244 3.62 6.15 -9.23
CA THR A 244 3.43 5.13 -10.27
C THR A 244 4.62 5.16 -11.20
N PHE A 245 5.19 3.99 -11.47
CA PHE A 245 6.34 3.77 -12.33
C PHE A 245 5.95 2.96 -13.57
N ASP A 246 6.65 3.17 -14.67
CA ASP A 246 6.43 2.41 -15.88
C ASP A 246 6.92 0.96 -15.70
N ALA A 247 6.12 0.01 -16.15
CA ALA A 247 6.49 -1.41 -16.20
C ALA A 247 7.16 -1.80 -17.53
N ASP A 248 7.31 -0.89 -18.48
CA ASP A 248 8.04 -1.11 -19.75
C ASP A 248 9.49 -0.64 -19.58
N THR A 249 10.29 -1.39 -18.83
CA THR A 249 11.69 -1.07 -18.55
C THR A 249 12.56 -2.32 -18.54
N PRO A 250 13.88 -2.19 -18.80
CA PRO A 250 14.81 -3.30 -18.77
C PRO A 250 14.84 -4.07 -17.44
N LEU A 251 14.69 -3.38 -16.31
CA LEU A 251 14.66 -4.05 -15.00
C LEU A 251 13.36 -4.86 -14.82
N TYR A 252 12.22 -4.31 -15.21
CA TYR A 252 10.95 -5.03 -15.12
C TYR A 252 10.96 -6.28 -16.01
N ASP A 253 11.46 -6.16 -17.23
CA ASP A 253 11.64 -7.29 -18.15
C ASP A 253 12.57 -8.37 -17.56
N THR A 254 13.68 -7.96 -16.92
CA THR A 254 14.58 -8.88 -16.23
C THR A 254 13.87 -9.63 -15.10
N ILE A 255 13.05 -8.94 -14.31
CA ILE A 255 12.24 -9.57 -13.24
C ILE A 255 11.30 -10.61 -13.84
N CYS A 256 10.58 -10.26 -14.91
CA CYS A 256 9.64 -11.17 -15.59
C CYS A 256 10.35 -12.42 -16.13
N GLN A 257 11.47 -12.26 -16.83
CA GLN A 257 12.25 -13.37 -17.36
C GLN A 257 12.75 -14.32 -16.26
N VAL A 258 13.29 -13.77 -15.18
CA VAL A 258 13.77 -14.58 -14.06
C VAL A 258 12.61 -15.33 -13.38
N LEU A 259 11.46 -14.69 -13.20
CA LEU A 259 10.28 -15.36 -12.64
C LEU A 259 9.79 -16.51 -13.52
N ASP A 260 9.73 -16.31 -14.84
CA ASP A 260 9.34 -17.35 -15.80
C ASP A 260 10.27 -18.57 -15.76
N GLU A 261 11.58 -18.36 -15.65
CA GLU A 261 12.57 -19.41 -15.49
C GLU A 261 12.50 -20.12 -14.13
N ARG A 262 12.26 -19.37 -13.04
CA ARG A 262 12.27 -19.88 -11.67
C ARG A 262 10.96 -20.57 -11.26
N ASP A 263 9.87 -20.20 -11.88
CA ASP A 263 8.54 -20.81 -11.67
C ASP A 263 7.72 -20.82 -12.97
N PRO A 264 8.06 -21.69 -13.93
CA PRO A 264 7.32 -21.82 -15.18
C PRO A 264 5.81 -21.99 -14.94
N GLY A 265 5.01 -21.14 -15.59
CA GLY A 265 3.55 -21.06 -15.40
C GLY A 265 3.09 -20.17 -14.26
N GLY A 266 3.99 -19.47 -13.56
CA GLY A 266 3.67 -18.31 -12.75
C GLY A 266 3.58 -17.06 -13.64
N THR A 267 2.62 -16.17 -13.38
CA THR A 267 2.38 -14.97 -14.21
C THR A 267 2.80 -13.71 -13.46
N PRO A 268 3.88 -13.01 -13.86
CA PRO A 268 4.19 -11.69 -13.35
C PRO A 268 3.09 -10.70 -13.72
N VAL A 269 2.73 -9.80 -12.81
CA VAL A 269 1.69 -8.81 -13.06
C VAL A 269 2.00 -7.49 -12.34
N PRO A 270 1.92 -6.33 -13.02
CA PRO A 270 2.03 -5.03 -12.37
C PRO A 270 0.96 -4.86 -11.30
N TYR A 271 1.34 -4.33 -10.17
CA TYR A 271 0.49 -4.23 -8.99
C TYR A 271 0.61 -2.86 -8.32
N MET A 272 -0.49 -2.36 -7.79
CA MET A 272 -0.51 -1.20 -6.90
C MET A 272 -0.81 -1.65 -5.47
N ILE A 273 0.06 -1.32 -4.53
CA ILE A 273 -0.25 -1.53 -3.12
C ILE A 273 -1.19 -0.43 -2.60
N PRO A 274 -2.11 -0.76 -1.70
CA PRO A 274 -2.95 0.24 -1.04
C PRO A 274 -2.23 1.02 0.06
N GLY A 275 -1.01 0.64 0.40
CA GLY A 275 -0.08 1.32 1.31
C GLY A 275 0.92 2.20 0.58
N PHE A 276 2.00 2.55 1.26
CA PHE A 276 3.18 3.22 0.72
C PHE A 276 4.45 2.47 1.16
N THR A 277 5.58 2.84 0.61
CA THR A 277 6.91 2.34 0.96
C THR A 277 7.92 3.48 0.83
N ASP A 278 9.17 3.27 1.17
CA ASP A 278 10.24 4.24 0.93
C ASP A 278 10.43 4.65 -0.56
N SER A 279 9.73 3.99 -1.49
CA SER A 279 9.81 4.32 -2.93
C SER A 279 9.45 5.77 -3.23
N PHE A 280 8.49 6.36 -2.50
CA PHE A 280 8.13 7.78 -2.67
C PHE A 280 9.30 8.73 -2.42
N ALA A 281 10.20 8.39 -1.51
CA ALA A 281 11.37 9.19 -1.21
C ALA A 281 12.40 9.12 -2.36
N TYR A 282 12.74 7.91 -2.82
CA TYR A 282 13.70 7.73 -3.91
C TYR A 282 13.18 8.26 -5.26
N ALA A 283 11.86 8.23 -5.48
CA ALA A 283 11.23 8.84 -6.66
C ALA A 283 11.54 10.34 -6.79
N ARG A 284 11.77 11.07 -5.68
CA ARG A 284 12.18 12.48 -5.70
C ARG A 284 13.55 12.71 -6.36
N LEU A 285 14.40 11.67 -6.39
CA LEU A 285 15.69 11.69 -7.09
C LEU A 285 15.59 11.20 -8.54
N GLY A 286 14.38 10.90 -9.03
CA GLY A 286 14.12 10.41 -10.38
C GLY A 286 14.30 8.90 -10.55
N ALA A 287 14.39 8.13 -9.46
CA ALA A 287 14.51 6.69 -9.51
C ALA A 287 13.19 6.03 -9.93
N THR A 288 13.28 4.97 -10.76
CA THR A 288 12.19 4.03 -11.01
C THR A 288 12.20 2.96 -9.94
N CYS A 289 11.13 2.87 -9.16
CA CYS A 289 11.08 1.96 -8.00
C CYS A 289 10.10 0.81 -8.23
N TYR A 290 10.55 -0.41 -7.94
CA TYR A 290 9.71 -1.59 -7.93
C TYR A 290 9.74 -2.27 -6.57
N GLY A 291 8.58 -2.62 -6.05
CA GLY A 291 8.48 -3.54 -4.93
C GLY A 291 8.68 -4.97 -5.42
N PHE A 292 9.78 -5.57 -5.01
CA PHE A 292 10.14 -6.94 -5.41
C PHE A 292 10.90 -7.65 -4.29
N SER A 293 10.13 -8.20 -3.34
CA SER A 293 10.62 -9.04 -2.23
C SER A 293 10.15 -10.48 -2.45
N PRO A 294 10.77 -11.23 -3.40
CA PRO A 294 10.25 -12.50 -3.85
C PRO A 294 10.23 -13.56 -2.75
N VAL A 295 9.09 -14.22 -2.61
CA VAL A 295 8.93 -15.37 -1.71
C VAL A 295 7.92 -16.36 -2.28
N LYS A 296 8.28 -17.66 -2.34
CA LYS A 296 7.36 -18.69 -2.79
C LYS A 296 6.51 -19.16 -1.62
N LEU A 297 5.20 -18.91 -1.71
CA LEU A 297 4.23 -19.26 -0.69
C LEU A 297 3.40 -20.48 -1.11
N GLY A 298 2.86 -21.21 -0.16
CA GLY A 298 1.83 -22.21 -0.40
C GLY A 298 0.43 -21.59 -0.48
N PRO A 299 -0.53 -22.29 -1.10
CA PRO A 299 -1.90 -21.77 -1.28
C PRO A 299 -2.65 -21.56 0.04
N ASP A 300 -2.26 -22.28 1.10
CA ASP A 300 -2.93 -22.23 2.41
C ASP A 300 -2.43 -21.07 3.29
N LEU A 301 -1.37 -20.36 2.88
CA LEU A 301 -0.79 -19.28 3.65
C LEU A 301 -1.42 -17.94 3.26
N ASN A 302 -2.23 -17.39 4.15
CA ASN A 302 -2.76 -16.02 3.95
C ASN A 302 -1.71 -14.99 4.37
N PHE A 303 -0.81 -14.66 3.43
CA PHE A 303 0.34 -13.80 3.66
C PHE A 303 -0.05 -12.37 4.04
N THR A 304 -1.09 -11.84 3.41
CA THR A 304 -1.54 -10.45 3.64
C THR A 304 -2.11 -10.21 5.05
N ARG A 305 -2.49 -11.26 5.77
CA ARG A 305 -2.93 -11.17 7.17
C ARG A 305 -1.80 -11.19 8.19
N MET A 306 -0.57 -11.41 7.74
CA MET A 306 0.57 -11.57 8.65
C MET A 306 1.31 -10.26 8.88
N TYR A 307 1.23 -9.30 7.95
CA TYR A 307 1.81 -7.97 8.13
C TYR A 307 1.25 -7.31 9.40
N HIS A 308 2.11 -6.84 10.28
CA HIS A 308 1.77 -6.26 11.60
C HIS A 308 0.88 -7.17 12.46
N GLY A 309 0.78 -8.44 12.09
CA GLY A 309 -0.06 -9.43 12.78
C GLY A 309 0.70 -10.23 13.83
N HIS A 310 -0.04 -11.03 14.57
CA HIS A 310 0.56 -12.05 15.41
C HIS A 310 1.08 -13.22 14.55
N ASP A 311 2.20 -13.81 14.95
CA ASP A 311 2.76 -15.02 14.32
C ASP A 311 3.20 -14.80 12.85
N GLU A 312 3.76 -13.64 12.55
CA GLU A 312 4.36 -13.32 11.26
C GLU A 312 5.49 -14.28 10.92
N ARG A 313 5.40 -14.92 9.76
CA ARG A 313 6.35 -15.95 9.33
C ARG A 313 6.37 -16.14 7.82
N ILE A 314 7.46 -16.69 7.31
CA ILE A 314 7.58 -17.12 5.91
C ILE A 314 8.15 -18.56 5.85
N PRO A 315 7.82 -19.34 4.82
CA PRO A 315 8.41 -20.66 4.61
C PRO A 315 9.91 -20.53 4.33
N VAL A 316 10.74 -21.34 5.00
CA VAL A 316 12.20 -21.32 4.81
C VAL A 316 12.59 -21.59 3.36
N ASP A 317 11.95 -22.58 2.72
CA ASP A 317 12.25 -22.89 1.32
C ASP A 317 11.73 -21.82 0.36
N GLY A 318 10.60 -21.17 0.69
CA GLY A 318 10.09 -19.99 -0.03
C GLY A 318 11.05 -18.80 0.06
N PHE A 319 11.64 -18.56 1.23
CA PHE A 319 12.68 -17.54 1.42
C PHE A 319 13.96 -17.87 0.63
N LYS A 320 14.44 -19.12 0.67
CA LYS A 320 15.61 -19.54 -0.12
C LYS A 320 15.37 -19.41 -1.63
N TRP A 321 14.17 -19.72 -2.08
CA TRP A 321 13.77 -19.51 -3.47
C TRP A 321 13.79 -18.02 -3.80
N GLY A 322 13.24 -17.17 -2.94
CA GLY A 322 13.23 -15.73 -3.08
C GLY A 322 14.63 -15.12 -3.17
N LEU A 323 15.54 -15.53 -2.27
CA LEU A 323 16.93 -15.09 -2.31
C LEU A 323 17.62 -15.42 -3.65
N ARG A 324 17.41 -16.62 -4.18
CA ARG A 324 17.97 -17.01 -5.47
C ARG A 324 17.36 -16.22 -6.62
N THR A 325 16.06 -15.97 -6.56
CA THR A 325 15.32 -15.18 -7.56
C THR A 325 15.80 -13.73 -7.55
N LEU A 326 15.91 -13.11 -6.38
CA LEU A 326 16.42 -11.73 -6.26
C LEU A 326 17.89 -11.64 -6.74
N TRP A 327 18.72 -12.62 -6.37
CA TRP A 327 20.10 -12.67 -6.84
C TRP A 327 20.19 -12.75 -8.37
N ASP A 328 19.40 -13.60 -9.02
CA ASP A 328 19.41 -13.72 -10.48
C ASP A 328 18.98 -12.42 -11.15
N VAL A 329 17.96 -11.74 -10.61
CA VAL A 329 17.52 -10.43 -11.13
C VAL A 329 18.66 -9.42 -11.00
N VAL A 330 19.21 -9.26 -9.79
CA VAL A 330 20.29 -8.30 -9.55
C VAL A 330 21.50 -8.62 -10.42
N HIS A 331 21.96 -9.87 -10.39
CA HIS A 331 23.14 -10.31 -11.16
C HIS A 331 22.98 -9.99 -12.66
N ARG A 332 21.87 -10.40 -13.30
CA ARG A 332 21.64 -10.16 -14.74
C ARG A 332 21.52 -8.67 -15.08
N PHE A 333 20.98 -7.89 -14.17
CA PHE A 333 20.75 -6.47 -14.43
C PHE A 333 22.00 -5.61 -14.24
N VAL A 334 22.93 -6.05 -13.40
CA VAL A 334 24.17 -5.28 -13.12
C VAL A 334 25.40 -5.81 -13.83
N THR A 335 25.30 -6.90 -14.59
CA THR A 335 26.37 -7.51 -15.42
C THR A 335 26.03 -7.49 -16.89
#